data_70b5b7b5bd82e9e78779c4620feebbdc
#
_entry.id   70b5b7b5bd82e9e78779c4620feebbdc
#
_cell.length_a   1.000
_cell.length_b   1.000
_cell.length_c   1.000
_cell.angle_alpha   90.00
_cell.angle_beta   90.00
_cell.angle_gamma   90.00
#
_symmetry.space_group_name_H-M   'P 1'
#
loop_
_entity.id
_entity.type
_entity.pdbx_description
1 polymer ?
#
loop_
_entity_poly.entity_id
_entity_poly.type
_entity_poly.pdbx_seq_one_letter_code
_entity_poly.pdbx_strand_id
1 'polypeptide(L)'
;LQQINNLIGSGNTLALNNPFVTKNSGSCIKALMGFSWSEPESGITLLFEAWHDGEAHSHSDWKQQLALAEDQRRLLSITAAPEQAVYLNLKADQQFYDQPILMENNVMARISWQGERFFPAFDVLLTPEDRSVILTPSFTYNLNKNVNLLGALRYFTGASKSAYNQIADDMVIFIGIDISFIL
;
A
#
# COMPACT_ATOMS: atom_id res chain seq x y z
N LEU A 1 6.60 -5.54 -29.69
CA LEU A 1 7.13 -6.62 -30.54
C LEU A 1 8.52 -6.29 -31.08
N GLN A 2 8.77 -5.11 -31.68
CA GLN A 2 10.10 -4.74 -32.19
C GLN A 2 11.17 -4.64 -31.10
N GLN A 3 10.85 -4.13 -29.93
CA GLN A 3 11.75 -4.12 -28.77
C GLN A 3 12.05 -5.55 -28.29
N ILE A 4 11.06 -6.42 -28.21
CA ILE A 4 11.25 -7.83 -27.83
C ILE A 4 12.15 -8.54 -28.86
N ASN A 5 11.94 -8.33 -30.16
CA ASN A 5 12.79 -8.91 -31.19
C ASN A 5 14.24 -8.39 -31.14
N ASN A 6 14.46 -7.11 -30.86
CA ASN A 6 15.80 -6.57 -30.63
C ASN A 6 16.48 -7.15 -29.40
N LEU A 7 15.71 -7.52 -28.38
CA LEU A 7 16.18 -8.10 -27.15
C LEU A 7 16.55 -9.57 -27.25
N ILE A 8 15.76 -10.34 -28.02
CA ILE A 8 16.04 -11.75 -28.32
C ILE A 8 17.20 -11.87 -29.33
N GLY A 9 17.28 -10.97 -30.30
CA GLY A 9 18.30 -10.99 -31.35
C GLY A 9 19.69 -10.50 -30.94
N SER A 10 19.81 -9.71 -29.87
CA SER A 10 21.11 -9.16 -29.42
C SER A 10 21.87 -10.08 -28.45
N GLY A 11 21.33 -11.25 -28.09
CA GLY A 11 21.91 -12.10 -27.04
C GLY A 11 21.98 -11.37 -25.68
N ASN A 12 21.46 -10.17 -25.63
CA ASN A 12 21.49 -9.32 -24.45
C ASN A 12 20.28 -9.68 -23.60
N THR A 13 20.54 -10.37 -22.62
CA THR A 13 19.72 -10.96 -21.57
C THR A 13 18.97 -9.90 -20.77
N LEU A 14 18.00 -9.20 -21.35
CA LEU A 14 17.06 -8.34 -20.62
C LEU A 14 16.35 -9.12 -19.51
N ALA A 15 16.15 -10.40 -19.74
CA ALA A 15 15.65 -11.29 -18.72
C ALA A 15 16.66 -11.56 -17.58
N LEU A 16 17.94 -11.27 -17.77
CA LEU A 16 18.97 -11.42 -16.75
C LEU A 16 19.29 -10.11 -16.03
N ASN A 17 19.03 -8.97 -16.65
CA ASN A 17 19.17 -7.67 -16.00
C ASN A 17 17.85 -7.29 -15.32
N ASN A 18 17.87 -7.15 -14.01
CA ASN A 18 16.72 -6.65 -13.29
C ASN A 18 16.32 -5.26 -13.85
N PRO A 19 15.15 -5.11 -14.48
CA PRO A 19 14.71 -3.82 -15.03
C PRO A 19 14.26 -2.84 -13.94
N PHE A 20 14.06 -3.33 -12.73
CA PHE A 20 13.61 -2.56 -11.59
C PHE A 20 14.82 -1.90 -10.92
N VAL A 21 15.03 -0.63 -11.22
CA VAL A 21 16.15 0.14 -10.66
C VAL A 21 15.71 0.75 -9.34
N THR A 22 16.48 0.52 -8.29
CA THR A 22 16.29 1.22 -7.01
C THR A 22 16.56 2.71 -7.24
N LYS A 23 15.54 3.54 -6.99
CA LYS A 23 15.69 4.99 -7.02
C LYS A 23 16.55 5.40 -5.84
N ASN A 24 17.79 5.81 -6.08
CA ASN A 24 18.56 6.48 -5.05
C ASN A 24 17.98 7.87 -4.86
N SER A 25 17.20 8.04 -3.82
CA SER A 25 16.67 9.32 -3.41
C SER A 25 17.82 10.17 -2.88
N GLY A 26 18.06 11.32 -3.51
CA GLY A 26 18.89 12.37 -2.93
C GLY A 26 18.20 13.02 -1.73
N SER A 27 18.28 14.34 -1.58
CA SER A 27 17.46 15.04 -0.59
C SER A 27 15.98 14.97 -0.99
N CYS A 28 15.12 14.49 -0.08
CA CYS A 28 13.68 14.45 -0.27
C CYS A 28 12.98 15.39 0.71
N ILE A 29 11.78 15.82 0.36
CA ILE A 29 10.92 16.62 1.23
C ILE A 29 9.84 15.69 1.78
N LYS A 30 9.62 15.74 3.09
CA LYS A 30 8.47 15.12 3.75
C LYS A 30 7.67 16.21 4.45
N ALA A 31 6.37 16.24 4.23
CA ALA A 31 5.46 17.22 4.82
C ALA A 31 4.19 16.52 5.31
N LEU A 32 3.72 16.92 6.47
CA LEU A 32 2.46 16.46 7.05
C LEU A 32 1.67 17.67 7.50
N MET A 33 0.39 17.70 7.20
CA MET A 33 -0.60 18.65 7.71
C MET A 33 -1.85 17.89 8.12
N GLY A 34 -2.42 18.27 9.26
CA GLY A 34 -3.65 17.65 9.72
C GLY A 34 -4.37 18.48 10.77
N PHE A 35 -5.58 18.10 11.07
CA PHE A 35 -6.34 18.62 12.21
C PHE A 35 -7.16 17.50 12.85
N SER A 36 -7.46 17.65 14.13
CA SER A 36 -8.41 16.81 14.85
C SER A 36 -9.46 17.66 15.52
N TRP A 37 -10.69 17.14 15.58
CA TRP A 37 -11.78 17.73 16.29
C TRP A 37 -12.47 16.64 17.12
N SER A 38 -12.80 16.96 18.37
CA SER A 38 -13.48 16.03 19.28
C SER A 38 -14.67 16.72 19.94
N GLU A 39 -15.80 16.01 19.97
CA GLU A 39 -17.01 16.40 20.69
C GLU A 39 -17.11 15.60 21.99
N PRO A 40 -16.84 16.22 23.13
CA PRO A 40 -16.77 15.51 24.43
C PRO A 40 -18.09 14.87 24.85
N GLU A 41 -19.24 15.49 24.55
CA GLU A 41 -20.55 15.01 24.98
C GLU A 41 -20.97 13.75 24.19
N SER A 42 -20.71 13.72 22.88
CA SER A 42 -21.03 12.58 22.04
C SER A 42 -19.92 11.52 22.00
N GLY A 43 -18.70 11.88 22.40
CA GLY A 43 -17.52 11.02 22.29
C GLY A 43 -17.03 10.83 20.86
N ILE A 44 -17.47 11.64 19.90
CA ILE A 44 -17.04 11.56 18.50
C ILE A 44 -15.72 12.31 18.32
N THR A 45 -14.80 11.69 17.62
CA THR A 45 -13.56 12.33 17.18
C THR A 45 -13.41 12.19 15.65
N LEU A 46 -13.08 13.31 15.01
CA LEU A 46 -12.70 13.38 13.60
C LEU A 46 -11.22 13.72 13.52
N LEU A 47 -10.49 13.01 12.65
CA LEU A 47 -9.11 13.29 12.30
C LEU A 47 -9.01 13.40 10.77
N PHE A 48 -8.28 14.39 10.31
CA PHE A 48 -7.95 14.56 8.91
C PHE A 48 -6.45 14.84 8.80
N GLU A 49 -5.77 14.13 7.90
CA GLU A 49 -4.35 14.28 7.64
C GLU A 49 -4.09 14.23 6.13
N ALA A 50 -3.15 15.05 5.68
CA ALA A 50 -2.60 15.00 4.34
C ALA A 50 -1.08 15.03 4.43
N TRP A 51 -0.41 14.15 3.70
CA TRP A 51 1.04 14.09 3.71
C TRP A 51 1.63 13.86 2.34
N HIS A 52 2.83 14.39 2.20
CA HIS A 52 3.72 14.17 1.07
C HIS A 52 4.99 13.48 1.58
N ASP A 53 5.38 12.40 0.93
CA ASP A 53 6.63 11.67 1.19
C ASP A 53 7.43 11.56 -0.11
N GLY A 54 8.42 12.41 -0.28
CA GLY A 54 9.25 12.43 -1.49
C GLY A 54 10.17 11.20 -1.65
N GLU A 55 10.21 10.26 -0.68
CA GLU A 55 10.88 8.96 -0.83
C GLU A 55 9.96 7.91 -1.44
N ALA A 56 8.64 8.08 -1.32
CA ALA A 56 7.66 7.17 -1.88
C ALA A 56 7.55 7.36 -3.41
N HIS A 57 6.74 6.53 -4.04
CA HIS A 57 6.63 6.52 -5.49
C HIS A 57 5.70 7.62 -6.00
N SER A 58 6.17 8.38 -6.99
CA SER A 58 5.30 9.25 -7.75
C SER A 58 4.36 8.43 -8.65
N HIS A 59 3.29 9.04 -9.12
CA HIS A 59 2.38 8.40 -10.07
C HIS A 59 3.07 7.95 -11.37
N SER A 60 4.08 8.69 -11.83
CA SER A 60 4.88 8.32 -12.99
C SER A 60 5.76 7.11 -12.72
N ASP A 61 6.42 7.04 -11.57
CA ASP A 61 7.23 5.90 -11.15
C ASP A 61 6.35 4.64 -11.05
N TRP A 62 5.16 4.76 -10.44
CA TRP A 62 4.19 3.67 -10.35
C TRP A 62 3.76 3.13 -11.72
N LYS A 63 3.39 4.03 -12.67
CA LYS A 63 3.02 3.62 -14.03
C LYS A 63 4.16 2.92 -14.76
N GLN A 64 5.38 3.43 -14.61
CA GLN A 64 6.56 2.81 -15.21
C GLN A 64 6.79 1.41 -14.65
N GLN A 65 6.66 1.26 -13.34
CA GLN A 65 6.81 -0.01 -12.64
C GLN A 65 5.79 -1.04 -13.13
N LEU A 66 4.52 -0.66 -13.21
CA LEU A 66 3.48 -1.54 -13.76
C LEU A 66 3.75 -1.96 -15.20
N ALA A 67 4.19 -1.02 -16.04
CA ALA A 67 4.51 -1.34 -17.43
C ALA A 67 5.67 -2.36 -17.52
N LEU A 68 6.70 -2.19 -16.69
CA LEU A 68 7.81 -3.14 -16.60
C LEU A 68 7.35 -4.53 -16.12
N ALA A 69 6.50 -4.58 -15.10
CA ALA A 69 5.94 -5.83 -14.59
C ALA A 69 5.06 -6.54 -15.65
N GLU A 70 4.22 -5.80 -16.37
CA GLU A 70 3.43 -6.33 -17.48
C GLU A 70 4.33 -6.89 -18.60
N ASP A 71 5.42 -6.21 -18.96
CA ASP A 71 6.37 -6.67 -19.97
C ASP A 71 7.09 -7.95 -19.50
N GLN A 72 7.50 -8.03 -18.23
CA GLN A 72 8.07 -9.25 -17.66
C GLN A 72 7.07 -10.42 -17.69
N ARG A 73 5.82 -10.20 -17.35
CA ARG A 73 4.75 -11.24 -17.46
C ARG A 73 4.55 -11.70 -18.89
N ARG A 74 4.62 -10.81 -19.88
CA ARG A 74 4.54 -11.19 -21.30
C ARG A 74 5.70 -12.07 -21.73
N LEU A 75 6.91 -11.86 -21.19
CA LEU A 75 8.05 -12.72 -21.47
C LEU A 75 7.81 -14.18 -21.04
N LEU A 76 7.07 -14.43 -19.96
CA LEU A 76 6.69 -15.77 -19.51
C LEU A 76 5.83 -16.54 -20.53
N SER A 77 5.13 -15.82 -21.43
CA SER A 77 4.34 -16.45 -22.51
C SER A 77 5.17 -16.86 -23.70
N ILE A 78 6.46 -16.52 -23.75
CA ILE A 78 7.37 -16.79 -24.85
C ILE A 78 8.21 -18.03 -24.50
N THR A 79 8.02 -19.12 -25.24
CA THR A 79 8.66 -20.43 -24.98
C THR A 79 10.19 -20.40 -24.89
N ALA A 80 10.84 -19.41 -25.51
CA ALA A 80 12.31 -19.25 -25.49
C ALA A 80 12.82 -18.30 -24.37
N ALA A 81 11.94 -17.75 -23.57
CA ALA A 81 12.36 -16.85 -22.49
C ALA A 81 12.98 -17.64 -21.33
N PRO A 82 14.02 -17.12 -20.67
CA PRO A 82 14.60 -17.75 -19.48
C PRO A 82 13.69 -17.51 -18.28
N GLU A 83 12.71 -18.39 -18.09
CA GLU A 83 11.67 -18.31 -17.05
C GLU A 83 12.22 -17.95 -15.68
N GLN A 84 13.31 -18.60 -15.25
CA GLN A 84 13.90 -18.36 -13.93
C GLN A 84 14.36 -16.91 -13.75
N ALA A 85 14.93 -16.29 -14.79
CA ALA A 85 15.38 -14.91 -14.72
C ALA A 85 14.17 -13.94 -14.66
N VAL A 86 13.10 -14.23 -15.41
CA VAL A 86 11.86 -13.46 -15.36
C VAL A 86 11.22 -13.56 -13.99
N TYR A 87 11.17 -14.74 -13.39
CA TYR A 87 10.67 -14.91 -12.01
C TYR A 87 11.49 -14.15 -10.98
N LEU A 88 12.82 -14.14 -11.11
CA LEU A 88 13.69 -13.36 -10.22
C LEU A 88 13.44 -11.86 -10.34
N ASN A 89 13.20 -11.37 -11.56
CA ASN A 89 12.86 -9.97 -11.82
C ASN A 89 11.51 -9.61 -11.19
N LEU A 90 10.47 -10.45 -11.38
CA LEU A 90 9.15 -10.24 -10.76
C LEU A 90 9.21 -10.33 -9.22
N LYS A 91 10.07 -11.18 -8.68
CA LYS A 91 10.31 -11.23 -7.24
C LYS A 91 10.99 -9.97 -6.71
N ALA A 92 11.91 -9.39 -7.46
CA ALA A 92 12.51 -8.09 -7.13
C ALA A 92 11.47 -6.96 -7.15
N ASP A 93 10.48 -7.02 -8.05
CA ASP A 93 9.34 -6.12 -8.09
C ASP A 93 8.51 -6.15 -6.80
N GLN A 94 8.39 -7.32 -6.13
CA GLN A 94 7.66 -7.41 -4.86
C GLN A 94 8.24 -6.51 -3.77
N GLN A 95 9.55 -6.26 -3.76
CA GLN A 95 10.19 -5.36 -2.79
C GLN A 95 9.68 -3.92 -2.89
N PHE A 96 9.09 -3.56 -4.03
CA PHE A 96 8.45 -2.28 -4.23
C PHE A 96 7.24 -2.07 -3.30
N TYR A 97 6.55 -3.17 -2.96
CA TYR A 97 5.38 -3.17 -2.09
C TYR A 97 5.72 -3.27 -0.59
N ASP A 98 6.98 -3.53 -0.25
CA ASP A 98 7.43 -3.64 1.15
C ASP A 98 7.52 -2.28 1.86
N GLN A 99 7.29 -1.18 1.17
CA GLN A 99 7.30 0.15 1.75
C GLN A 99 5.99 0.41 2.51
N PRO A 100 6.06 1.02 3.70
CA PRO A 100 4.87 1.33 4.50
C PRO A 100 3.94 2.35 3.82
N ILE A 101 4.49 3.19 2.94
CA ILE A 101 3.79 4.19 2.14
C ILE A 101 4.17 3.97 0.68
N LEU A 102 3.21 3.56 -0.14
CA LEU A 102 3.48 3.27 -1.55
C LEU A 102 3.54 4.53 -2.42
N MET A 103 2.69 5.51 -2.14
CA MET A 103 2.51 6.68 -2.98
C MET A 103 2.93 7.96 -2.27
N GLU A 104 3.47 8.89 -3.04
CA GLU A 104 4.06 10.15 -2.58
C GLU A 104 3.04 11.05 -1.86
N ASN A 105 1.81 11.16 -2.38
CA ASN A 105 0.77 12.01 -1.83
C ASN A 105 -0.41 11.21 -1.31
N ASN A 106 -0.80 11.47 -0.06
CA ASN A 106 -1.86 10.74 0.61
C ASN A 106 -2.73 11.67 1.44
N VAL A 107 -4.00 11.30 1.57
CA VAL A 107 -4.98 11.97 2.42
C VAL A 107 -5.69 10.91 3.25
N MET A 108 -5.81 11.13 4.55
CA MET A 108 -6.53 10.25 5.46
C MET A 108 -7.63 11.01 6.19
N ALA A 109 -8.78 10.38 6.33
CA ALA A 109 -9.84 10.81 7.22
C ALA A 109 -10.19 9.66 8.16
N ARG A 110 -10.39 9.97 9.43
CA ARG A 110 -10.83 9.03 10.45
C ARG A 110 -12.01 9.60 11.21
N ILE A 111 -13.03 8.78 11.43
CA ILE A 111 -14.06 9.00 12.43
C ILE A 111 -13.95 7.91 13.47
N SER A 112 -14.01 8.27 14.74
CA SER A 112 -14.04 7.33 15.86
C SER A 112 -15.04 7.78 16.92
N TRP A 113 -15.54 6.81 17.65
CA TRP A 113 -16.46 7.06 18.75
C TRP A 113 -15.94 6.42 20.03
N GLN A 114 -15.97 7.18 21.12
CA GLN A 114 -15.53 6.74 22.44
C GLN A 114 -16.77 6.35 23.27
N GLY A 115 -17.16 5.09 23.20
CA GLY A 115 -18.19 4.53 24.07
C GLY A 115 -17.63 4.04 25.40
N GLU A 116 -18.47 3.43 26.25
CA GLU A 116 -18.05 2.90 27.57
C GLU A 116 -17.14 1.66 27.46
N ARG A 117 -17.45 0.75 26.56
CA ARG A 117 -16.71 -0.51 26.33
C ARG A 117 -16.38 -0.79 24.88
N PHE A 118 -17.07 -0.13 23.96
CA PHE A 118 -16.95 -0.34 22.53
C PHE A 118 -16.47 0.95 21.86
N PHE A 119 -15.34 0.87 21.16
CA PHE A 119 -14.64 1.99 20.54
C PHE A 119 -14.47 1.70 19.04
N PRO A 120 -15.49 1.95 18.24
CA PRO A 120 -15.39 1.79 16.80
C PRO A 120 -14.62 2.96 16.18
N ALA A 121 -13.95 2.67 15.08
CA ALA A 121 -13.35 3.67 14.20
C ALA A 121 -13.50 3.26 12.74
N PHE A 122 -13.48 4.24 11.86
CA PHE A 122 -13.48 4.06 10.42
C PHE A 122 -12.47 5.00 9.78
N ASP A 123 -11.48 4.41 9.10
CA ASP A 123 -10.44 5.13 8.38
C ASP A 123 -10.67 5.03 6.89
N VAL A 124 -10.44 6.13 6.18
CA VAL A 124 -10.36 6.20 4.73
C VAL A 124 -9.01 6.80 4.37
N LEU A 125 -8.18 6.02 3.69
CA LEU A 125 -6.96 6.50 3.06
C LEU A 125 -7.18 6.63 1.57
N LEU A 126 -6.83 7.78 1.01
CA LEU A 126 -6.94 8.09 -0.41
C LEU A 126 -5.57 8.53 -0.93
N THR A 127 -5.16 8.01 -2.07
CA THR A 127 -4.05 8.53 -2.86
C THR A 127 -4.62 9.24 -4.09
N PRO A 128 -4.65 10.58 -4.11
CA PRO A 128 -5.39 11.35 -5.13
C PRO A 128 -4.91 11.11 -6.56
N GLU A 129 -3.61 10.88 -6.73
CA GLU A 129 -2.97 10.81 -8.04
C GLU A 129 -3.32 9.55 -8.82
N ASP A 130 -3.45 8.42 -8.14
CA ASP A 130 -3.74 7.13 -8.77
C ASP A 130 -5.15 6.61 -8.45
N ARG A 131 -5.89 7.34 -7.60
CA ARG A 131 -7.25 7.01 -7.14
C ARG A 131 -7.33 5.69 -6.38
N SER A 132 -6.29 5.35 -5.67
CA SER A 132 -6.33 4.26 -4.70
C SER A 132 -7.09 4.67 -3.45
N VAL A 133 -7.82 3.72 -2.88
CA VAL A 133 -8.57 3.91 -1.63
C VAL A 133 -8.37 2.71 -0.73
N ILE A 134 -8.11 2.95 0.56
CA ILE A 134 -8.15 1.93 1.60
C ILE A 134 -9.23 2.30 2.60
N LEU A 135 -10.15 1.38 2.86
CA LEU A 135 -11.19 1.50 3.87
C LEU A 135 -10.85 0.59 5.04
N THR A 136 -10.83 1.12 6.26
CA THR A 136 -10.48 0.34 7.44
C THR A 136 -11.49 0.57 8.57
N PRO A 137 -12.66 -0.11 8.57
CA PRO A 137 -13.45 -0.23 9.78
C PRO A 137 -12.69 -1.04 10.83
N SER A 138 -12.72 -0.56 12.06
CA SER A 138 -12.05 -1.19 13.20
C SER A 138 -12.84 -0.99 14.48
N PHE A 139 -12.57 -1.81 15.47
CA PHE A 139 -13.11 -1.63 16.81
C PHE A 139 -12.16 -2.16 17.87
N THR A 140 -12.27 -1.59 19.06
CA THR A 140 -11.76 -2.13 20.31
C THR A 140 -12.93 -2.38 21.24
N TYR A 141 -12.97 -3.55 21.87
CA TYR A 141 -13.98 -3.90 22.88
C TYR A 141 -13.31 -4.28 24.20
N ASN A 142 -13.59 -3.53 25.25
CA ASN A 142 -13.06 -3.77 26.59
C ASN A 142 -13.87 -4.88 27.26
N LEU A 143 -13.34 -6.11 27.30
CA LEU A 143 -13.93 -7.23 28.03
C LEU A 143 -13.90 -6.99 29.56
N ASN A 144 -12.78 -6.50 30.03
CA ASN A 144 -12.56 -6.06 31.41
C ASN A 144 -11.41 -5.07 31.48
N LYS A 145 -10.98 -4.67 32.70
CA LYS A 145 -9.89 -3.68 32.89
C LYS A 145 -8.55 -4.08 32.31
N ASN A 146 -8.35 -5.38 32.08
CA ASN A 146 -7.05 -5.94 31.69
C ASN A 146 -7.08 -6.63 30.32
N VAL A 147 -8.27 -6.79 29.70
CA VAL A 147 -8.41 -7.56 28.45
C VAL A 147 -9.25 -6.79 27.45
N ASN A 148 -8.66 -6.53 26.29
CA ASN A 148 -9.32 -5.90 25.16
C ASN A 148 -9.35 -6.86 23.95
N LEU A 149 -10.46 -6.89 23.26
CA LEU A 149 -10.61 -7.53 21.95
C LEU A 149 -10.48 -6.45 20.87
N LEU A 150 -9.66 -6.72 19.87
CA LEU A 150 -9.40 -5.84 18.75
C LEU A 150 -9.89 -6.50 17.46
N GLY A 151 -10.53 -5.74 16.60
CA GLY A 151 -10.91 -6.19 15.27
C GLY A 151 -10.77 -5.09 14.25
N ALA A 152 -10.27 -5.43 13.06
CA ALA A 152 -10.21 -4.54 11.92
C ALA A 152 -10.38 -5.33 10.62
N LEU A 153 -10.98 -4.68 9.64
CA LEU A 153 -11.03 -5.14 8.26
C LEU A 153 -10.39 -4.05 7.41
N ARG A 154 -9.47 -4.41 6.55
CA ARG A 154 -8.87 -3.51 5.58
C ARG A 154 -9.29 -3.93 4.19
N TYR A 155 -9.95 -3.03 3.48
CA TYR A 155 -10.42 -3.24 2.12
C TYR A 155 -9.66 -2.30 1.18
N PHE A 156 -9.04 -2.88 0.13
CA PHE A 156 -8.27 -2.16 -0.87
C PHE A 156 -9.11 -2.03 -2.13
N THR A 157 -9.17 -0.83 -2.69
CA THR A 157 -9.91 -0.55 -3.92
C THR A 157 -9.31 0.66 -4.66
N GLY A 158 -9.80 0.92 -5.87
CA GLY A 158 -9.33 2.05 -6.67
C GLY A 158 -9.51 1.81 -8.16
N ALA A 159 -8.84 2.63 -8.97
CA ALA A 159 -8.77 2.42 -10.42
C ALA A 159 -8.04 1.10 -10.72
N SER A 160 -8.33 0.46 -11.85
CA SER A 160 -7.82 -0.89 -12.19
C SER A 160 -6.29 -1.03 -12.17
N LYS A 161 -5.54 0.05 -12.29
CA LYS A 161 -4.06 0.09 -12.26
C LYS A 161 -3.52 0.92 -11.11
N SER A 162 -4.34 1.21 -10.12
CA SER A 162 -3.91 1.96 -8.93
C SER A 162 -3.11 1.08 -7.98
N ALA A 163 -2.23 1.69 -7.17
CA ALA A 163 -1.28 0.99 -6.34
C ALA A 163 -1.95 -0.02 -5.39
N TYR A 164 -2.96 0.43 -4.65
CA TYR A 164 -3.62 -0.45 -3.69
C TYR A 164 -4.58 -1.46 -4.34
N ASN A 165 -5.05 -1.23 -5.57
CA ASN A 165 -5.85 -2.21 -6.32
C ASN A 165 -5.01 -3.31 -6.98
N GLN A 166 -3.67 -3.21 -6.95
CA GLN A 166 -2.75 -4.25 -7.43
C GLN A 166 -2.26 -5.16 -6.29
N ILE A 167 -2.66 -4.91 -5.05
CA ILE A 167 -2.40 -5.81 -3.94
C ILE A 167 -3.20 -7.10 -4.18
N ALA A 168 -2.56 -8.25 -3.97
CA ALA A 168 -3.13 -9.56 -4.30
C ALA A 168 -4.42 -9.88 -3.54
N ASP A 169 -4.55 -9.37 -2.32
CA ASP A 169 -5.71 -9.57 -1.46
C ASP A 169 -6.51 -8.28 -1.38
N ASP A 170 -7.72 -8.27 -1.95
CA ASP A 170 -8.61 -7.11 -1.88
C ASP A 170 -9.06 -6.80 -0.44
N MET A 171 -8.91 -7.75 0.47
CA MET A 171 -9.39 -7.64 1.85
C MET A 171 -8.49 -8.39 2.82
N VAL A 172 -8.15 -7.73 3.95
CA VAL A 172 -7.40 -8.34 5.06
C VAL A 172 -8.19 -8.14 6.35
N ILE A 173 -8.34 -9.22 7.12
CA ILE A 173 -9.02 -9.21 8.43
C ILE A 173 -7.98 -9.34 9.53
N PHE A 174 -8.06 -8.48 10.53
CA PHE A 174 -7.24 -8.51 11.73
C PHE A 174 -8.12 -8.80 12.95
N ILE A 175 -7.71 -9.75 13.79
CA ILE A 175 -8.30 -10.00 15.10
C ILE A 175 -7.16 -10.11 16.10
N GLY A 176 -7.29 -9.44 17.23
CA GLY A 176 -6.28 -9.41 18.29
C GLY A 176 -6.90 -9.39 19.67
N ILE A 177 -6.11 -9.83 20.64
CA ILE A 177 -6.43 -9.72 22.06
C ILE A 177 -5.23 -9.00 22.71
N ASP A 178 -5.53 -7.90 23.40
CA ASP A 178 -4.54 -7.17 24.21
C ASP A 178 -4.80 -7.49 25.69
N ILE A 179 -3.74 -7.93 26.40
CA ILE A 179 -3.80 -8.30 27.81
C ILE A 179 -2.78 -7.47 28.57
N SER A 180 -3.26 -6.65 29.50
CA SER A 180 -2.43 -5.80 30.37
C SER A 180 -2.27 -6.44 31.74
N PHE A 181 -1.03 -6.65 32.17
CA PHE A 181 -0.70 -7.11 33.53
C PHE A 181 -0.24 -5.91 34.36
N ILE A 182 -0.92 -5.65 35.50
CA ILE A 182 -0.44 -4.70 36.49
C ILE A 182 0.45 -5.51 37.44
N LEU A 183 1.76 -5.28 37.40
CA LEU A 183 2.74 -5.81 38.33
C LEU A 183 2.82 -4.95 39.59
#